data_c19c520ae6229480368e3706a3b97698
#
_entry.id   c19c520ae6229480368e3706a3b97698
#
_cell.length_a   1.000
_cell.length_b   1.000
_cell.length_c   1.000
_cell.angle_alpha   90.00
_cell.angle_beta   90.00
_cell.angle_gamma   90.00
#
_symmetry.space_group_name_H-M   'P 1'
#
loop_
_entity.id
_entity.type
_entity.pdbx_description
1 polymer ?
#
loop_
_entity_poly.entity_id
_entity_poly.type
_entity_poly.pdbx_seq_one_letter_code
_entity_poly.pdbx_strand_id
1 'polypeptide(L)'
;MFSANSFPETGRRKDSVKNATETGEFVVNMATYELREAVNITSQFVAPDVDEAALAGLKMLPSRTVRPPRVAASPVHLECRFHSSLVLPGNSPDQAAHIVIGRVVGIHISDEVITPDGKLDVLKMRPLARLGYFDYTTVESIFTMAPGGPPLQARQTGLEGRPRRRSGVC
;
A
#
# COMPACT_ATOMS: atom_id res chain seq x y z
N MET A 1 1.93 -5.65 3.98
CA MET A 1 3.11 -6.27 3.35
C MET A 1 3.23 -5.79 1.91
N PHE A 2 4.43 -5.87 1.36
CA PHE A 2 4.68 -5.73 -0.07
C PHE A 2 5.66 -6.81 -0.54
N SER A 3 5.72 -7.04 -1.86
CA SER A 3 6.71 -7.93 -2.46
C SER A 3 7.43 -7.23 -3.59
N ALA A 4 8.68 -7.58 -3.80
CA ALA A 4 9.48 -7.14 -4.94
C ALA A 4 10.40 -8.25 -5.42
N ASN A 5 10.50 -8.41 -6.72
CA ASN A 5 11.45 -9.34 -7.31
C ASN A 5 12.86 -8.74 -7.28
N SER A 6 13.88 -9.59 -7.23
CA SER A 6 15.24 -9.18 -7.49
C SER A 6 15.40 -8.60 -8.91
N PHE A 7 16.45 -7.82 -9.12
CA PHE A 7 16.84 -7.37 -10.46
C PHE A 7 17.23 -8.58 -11.32
N PRO A 8 16.62 -8.80 -12.49
CA PRO A 8 16.81 -10.02 -13.27
C PRO A 8 18.25 -10.26 -13.72
N GLU A 9 19.01 -9.16 -13.96
CA GLU A 9 20.38 -9.23 -14.49
C GLU A 9 21.45 -9.46 -13.42
N THR A 10 21.18 -9.10 -12.19
CA THR A 10 22.19 -9.06 -11.11
C THR A 10 21.79 -9.84 -9.87
N GLY A 11 20.56 -10.32 -9.76
CA GLY A 11 20.01 -10.90 -8.53
C GLY A 11 19.92 -9.92 -7.35
N ARG A 12 20.30 -8.64 -7.55
CA ARG A 12 20.27 -7.60 -6.50
C ARG A 12 18.85 -7.35 -6.01
N ARG A 13 18.71 -7.17 -4.71
CA ARG A 13 17.42 -6.76 -4.11
C ARG A 13 17.06 -5.35 -4.56
N LYS A 14 15.76 -5.12 -4.79
CA LYS A 14 15.21 -3.76 -5.02
C LYS A 14 15.51 -2.85 -3.83
N ASP A 15 15.73 -1.58 -4.12
CA ASP A 15 16.07 -0.59 -3.09
C ASP A 15 14.95 -0.42 -2.05
N SER A 16 13.69 -0.55 -2.45
CA SER A 16 12.56 -0.59 -1.50
C SER A 16 12.67 -1.72 -0.47
N VAL A 17 13.11 -2.92 -0.88
CA VAL A 17 13.33 -4.05 0.05
C VAL A 17 14.53 -3.77 0.95
N LYS A 18 15.64 -3.32 0.36
CA LYS A 18 16.85 -2.97 1.09
C LYS A 18 16.55 -1.88 2.13
N ASN A 19 15.96 -0.78 1.72
CA ASN A 19 15.65 0.35 2.60
C ASN A 19 14.71 -0.05 3.74
N ALA A 20 13.63 -0.79 3.46
CA ALA A 20 12.70 -1.23 4.49
C ALA A 20 13.36 -2.16 5.52
N THR A 21 14.27 -3.05 5.09
CA THR A 21 14.96 -3.99 5.99
C THR A 21 16.09 -3.35 6.79
N GLU A 22 16.84 -2.41 6.20
CA GLU A 22 17.97 -1.75 6.84
C GLU A 22 17.54 -0.60 7.77
N THR A 23 16.52 0.17 7.37
CA THR A 23 16.03 1.29 8.20
C THR A 23 14.99 0.85 9.22
N GLY A 24 14.38 -0.31 9.05
CA GLY A 24 13.31 -0.82 9.89
C GLY A 24 11.96 -0.12 9.69
N GLU A 25 11.82 0.75 8.70
CA GLU A 25 10.65 1.61 8.50
C GLU A 25 10.32 1.76 7.01
N PHE A 26 9.04 1.86 6.68
CA PHE A 26 8.57 2.16 5.33
C PHE A 26 7.15 2.72 5.33
N VAL A 27 6.74 3.32 4.23
CA VAL A 27 5.38 3.80 4.01
C VAL A 27 4.78 3.13 2.78
N VAL A 28 3.56 2.60 2.94
CA VAL A 28 2.74 2.18 1.81
C VAL A 28 1.87 3.36 1.40
N ASN A 29 1.99 3.78 0.15
CA ASN A 29 1.16 4.80 -0.46
C ASN A 29 0.18 4.13 -1.42
N MET A 30 -1.11 4.37 -1.27
CA MET A 30 -2.12 3.82 -2.18
C MET A 30 -1.95 4.44 -3.56
N ALA A 31 -1.66 3.59 -4.54
CA ALA A 31 -1.64 4.01 -5.93
C ALA A 31 -3.08 4.12 -6.47
N THR A 32 -3.38 5.21 -7.15
CA THR A 32 -4.67 5.48 -7.79
C THR A 32 -4.50 5.60 -9.30
N TYR A 33 -5.60 5.60 -10.03
CA TYR A 33 -5.55 5.80 -11.49
C TYR A 33 -4.85 7.12 -11.87
N GLU A 34 -5.03 8.17 -11.09
CA GLU A 34 -4.40 9.48 -11.30
C GLU A 34 -2.87 9.41 -11.15
N LEU A 35 -2.38 8.50 -10.31
CA LEU A 35 -0.95 8.27 -10.08
C LEU A 35 -0.30 7.26 -11.05
N ARG A 36 -1.03 6.71 -12.02
CA ARG A 36 -0.55 5.62 -12.89
C ARG A 36 0.75 5.93 -13.62
N GLU A 37 0.91 7.17 -14.12
CA GLU A 37 2.14 7.59 -14.80
C GLU A 37 3.33 7.65 -13.83
N ALA A 38 3.10 8.20 -12.63
CA ALA A 38 4.12 8.24 -11.59
C ALA A 38 4.51 6.82 -11.14
N VAL A 39 3.54 5.91 -10.99
CA VAL A 39 3.81 4.49 -10.69
C VAL A 39 4.69 3.86 -11.78
N ASN A 40 4.41 4.16 -13.04
CA ASN A 40 5.22 3.65 -14.17
C ASN A 40 6.65 4.20 -14.13
N ILE A 41 6.82 5.51 -13.89
CA ILE A 41 8.15 6.14 -13.76
C ILE A 41 8.91 5.56 -12.58
N THR A 42 8.30 5.46 -11.39
CA THR A 42 8.97 4.93 -10.17
C THR A 42 9.19 3.43 -10.21
N SER A 43 8.70 2.71 -11.21
CA SER A 43 8.96 1.29 -11.42
C SER A 43 10.21 0.99 -12.24
N GLN A 44 10.86 2.00 -12.80
CA GLN A 44 12.03 1.87 -13.66
C GLN A 44 13.23 1.28 -12.88
N PHE A 45 14.14 0.69 -13.64
CA PHE A 45 15.42 0.21 -13.12
C PHE A 45 16.43 1.35 -13.21
N VAL A 46 16.62 2.06 -12.12
CA VAL A 46 17.58 3.18 -12.02
C VAL A 46 18.73 2.85 -11.08
N ALA A 47 19.76 3.67 -11.07
CA ALA A 47 20.86 3.53 -10.11
C ALA A 47 20.38 3.80 -8.68
N PRO A 48 21.01 3.20 -7.65
CA PRO A 48 20.54 3.30 -6.25
C PRO A 48 20.53 4.69 -5.65
N ASP A 49 21.27 5.62 -6.24
CA ASP A 49 21.40 7.02 -5.83
C ASP A 49 20.38 7.94 -6.54
N VAL A 50 19.55 7.39 -7.41
CA VAL A 50 18.49 8.13 -8.11
C VAL A 50 17.21 8.11 -7.29
N ASP A 51 16.67 9.29 -7.01
CA ASP A 51 15.36 9.45 -6.36
C ASP A 51 14.23 9.37 -7.40
N GLU A 52 13.58 8.20 -7.46
CA GLU A 52 12.48 7.96 -8.40
C GLU A 52 11.26 8.86 -8.10
N ALA A 53 11.06 9.28 -6.86
CA ALA A 53 9.97 10.19 -6.51
C ALA A 53 10.21 11.58 -7.14
N ALA A 54 11.45 12.04 -7.12
CA ALA A 54 11.85 13.28 -7.77
C ALA A 54 11.72 13.17 -9.30
N LEU A 55 12.15 12.04 -9.90
CA LEU A 55 11.97 11.78 -11.35
C LEU A 55 10.51 11.83 -11.77
N ALA A 56 9.62 11.30 -10.96
CA ALA A 56 8.19 11.29 -11.20
C ALA A 56 7.50 12.63 -10.85
N GLY A 57 8.24 13.63 -10.38
CA GLY A 57 7.70 14.92 -9.95
C GLY A 57 6.77 14.83 -8.74
N LEU A 58 6.93 13.80 -7.91
CA LEU A 58 6.07 13.57 -6.75
C LEU A 58 6.44 14.51 -5.60
N LYS A 59 5.45 15.22 -5.09
CA LYS A 59 5.59 15.98 -3.84
C LYS A 59 5.51 15.03 -2.66
N MET A 60 6.49 15.15 -1.75
CA MET A 60 6.54 14.34 -0.55
C MET A 60 6.08 15.14 0.67
N LEU A 61 5.41 14.47 1.61
CA LEU A 61 4.98 14.99 2.91
C LEU A 61 5.68 14.25 4.04
N PRO A 62 5.98 14.90 5.16
CA PRO A 62 6.55 14.22 6.31
C PRO A 62 5.56 13.20 6.90
N SER A 63 6.08 12.05 7.32
CA SER A 63 5.34 11.09 8.13
C SER A 63 5.27 11.56 9.59
N ARG A 64 4.43 10.91 10.41
CA ARG A 64 4.24 11.26 11.84
C ARG A 64 4.97 10.30 12.77
N THR A 65 5.05 9.02 12.42
CA THR A 65 5.53 7.95 13.31
C THR A 65 6.77 7.22 12.77
N VAL A 66 7.08 7.42 11.47
CA VAL A 66 8.25 6.84 10.80
C VAL A 66 8.99 7.93 10.02
N ARG A 67 10.27 7.67 9.69
CA ARG A 67 11.11 8.63 8.94
C ARG A 67 10.79 8.74 7.45
N PRO A 68 10.51 7.62 6.73
CA PRO A 68 10.21 7.69 5.30
C PRO A 68 9.00 8.59 5.03
N PRO A 69 9.07 9.49 4.03
CA PRO A 69 7.99 10.42 3.72
C PRO A 69 6.83 9.73 2.99
N ARG A 70 5.71 10.44 2.90
CA ARG A 70 4.47 10.04 2.22
C ARG A 70 4.33 10.77 0.89
N VAL A 71 3.77 10.14 -0.12
CA VAL A 71 3.42 10.77 -1.39
C VAL A 71 2.18 11.66 -1.22
N ALA A 72 2.31 12.97 -1.42
CA ALA A 72 1.23 13.93 -1.18
C ALA A 72 -0.07 13.64 -1.97
N ALA A 73 0.06 13.15 -3.19
CA ALA A 73 -1.07 12.85 -4.08
C ALA A 73 -1.76 11.51 -3.79
N SER A 74 -1.19 10.67 -2.89
CA SER A 74 -1.86 9.43 -2.47
C SER A 74 -2.94 9.74 -1.44
N PRO A 75 -4.17 9.23 -1.60
CA PRO A 75 -5.24 9.50 -0.65
C PRO A 75 -5.17 8.66 0.62
N VAL A 76 -4.39 7.57 0.62
CA VAL A 76 -4.25 6.67 1.78
C VAL A 76 -2.80 6.28 1.97
N HIS A 77 -2.31 6.38 3.21
CA HIS A 77 -0.97 5.98 3.58
C HIS A 77 -0.97 5.08 4.81
N LEU A 78 -0.10 4.08 4.81
CA LEU A 78 0.16 3.23 5.96
C LEU A 78 1.63 3.42 6.37
N GLU A 79 1.87 4.03 7.51
CA GLU A 79 3.20 4.10 8.13
C GLU A 79 3.50 2.77 8.80
N CYS A 80 4.61 2.14 8.44
CA CYS A 80 4.93 0.78 8.84
C CYS A 80 6.31 0.69 9.49
N ARG A 81 6.42 -0.14 10.52
CA ARG A 81 7.68 -0.66 11.02
C ARG A 81 7.90 -2.07 10.51
N PHE A 82 9.11 -2.34 10.06
CA PHE A 82 9.50 -3.67 9.61
C PHE A 82 9.27 -4.71 10.70
N HIS A 83 8.70 -5.84 10.31
CA HIS A 83 8.48 -6.98 11.21
C HIS A 83 9.35 -8.17 10.81
N SER A 84 9.23 -8.61 9.56
CA SER A 84 9.97 -9.76 9.04
C SER A 84 9.99 -9.74 7.51
N SER A 85 10.85 -10.55 6.94
CA SER A 85 10.88 -10.79 5.50
C SER A 85 10.99 -12.27 5.18
N LEU A 86 10.43 -12.65 4.03
CA LEU A 86 10.52 -14.00 3.47
C LEU A 86 11.08 -13.89 2.06
N VAL A 87 12.02 -14.77 1.74
CA VAL A 87 12.57 -14.90 0.40
C VAL A 87 11.98 -16.15 -0.24
N LEU A 88 11.32 -15.97 -1.37
CA LEU A 88 10.83 -17.08 -2.20
C LEU A 88 11.79 -17.28 -3.37
N PRO A 89 12.34 -18.49 -3.54
CA PRO A 89 13.20 -18.75 -4.68
C PRO A 89 12.41 -18.65 -5.99
N GLY A 90 13.03 -18.09 -7.01
CA GLY A 90 12.50 -18.10 -8.37
C GLY A 90 12.91 -19.35 -9.14
N ASN A 91 12.67 -19.33 -10.45
CA ASN A 91 13.01 -20.43 -11.35
C ASN A 91 14.52 -20.52 -11.66
N SER A 92 15.29 -19.49 -11.30
CA SER A 92 16.76 -19.47 -11.40
C SER A 92 17.36 -18.91 -10.12
N PRO A 93 18.65 -19.21 -9.82
CA PRO A 93 19.32 -18.74 -8.59
C PRO A 93 19.29 -17.23 -8.40
N ASP A 94 19.32 -16.46 -9.49
CA ASP A 94 19.33 -15.00 -9.48
C ASP A 94 17.93 -14.37 -9.37
N GLN A 95 16.90 -15.20 -9.43
CA GLN A 95 15.51 -14.76 -9.35
C GLN A 95 14.92 -15.12 -7.99
N ALA A 96 14.64 -14.12 -7.21
CA ALA A 96 13.95 -14.29 -5.93
C ALA A 96 12.85 -13.22 -5.78
N ALA A 97 11.76 -13.61 -5.15
CA ALA A 97 10.75 -12.66 -4.69
C ALA A 97 10.95 -12.42 -3.19
N HIS A 98 11.09 -11.16 -2.81
CA HIS A 98 11.23 -10.74 -1.42
C HIS A 98 9.87 -10.23 -0.93
N ILE A 99 9.33 -10.88 0.09
CA ILE A 99 8.13 -10.43 0.78
C ILE A 99 8.57 -9.69 2.05
N VAL A 100 8.14 -8.45 2.19
CA VAL A 100 8.40 -7.63 3.37
C VAL A 100 7.09 -7.47 4.15
N ILE A 101 7.12 -7.82 5.42
CA ILE A 101 5.99 -7.71 6.34
C ILE A 101 6.28 -6.60 7.33
N GLY A 102 5.33 -5.69 7.50
CA GLY A 102 5.42 -4.59 8.46
C GLY A 102 4.19 -4.50 9.34
N ARG A 103 4.41 -4.01 10.56
CA ARG A 103 3.34 -3.59 11.46
C ARG A 103 2.93 -2.17 11.11
N VAL A 104 1.66 -1.95 10.84
CA VAL A 104 1.10 -0.60 10.64
C VAL A 104 1.07 0.12 11.99
N VAL A 105 1.69 1.28 12.05
CA VAL A 105 1.80 2.13 13.25
C VAL A 105 1.14 3.49 13.08
N GLY A 106 0.77 3.86 11.84
CA GLY A 106 0.01 5.06 11.52
C GLY A 106 -0.78 4.87 10.24
N ILE A 107 -1.98 5.45 10.18
CA ILE A 107 -2.84 5.44 9.00
C ILE A 107 -3.26 6.88 8.72
N HIS A 108 -3.11 7.31 7.47
CA HIS A 108 -3.61 8.60 6.98
C HIS A 108 -4.61 8.33 5.86
N ILE A 109 -5.74 8.99 5.92
CA ILE A 109 -6.79 8.91 4.92
C ILE A 109 -7.23 10.34 4.62
N SER A 110 -7.30 10.71 3.35
CA SER A 110 -7.87 12.00 2.94
C SER A 110 -9.38 12.00 3.19
N ASP A 111 -9.89 13.08 3.78
CA ASP A 111 -11.32 13.25 4.01
C ASP A 111 -12.12 13.21 2.70
N GLU A 112 -11.49 13.56 1.58
CA GLU A 112 -12.12 13.52 0.25
C GLU A 112 -12.55 12.13 -0.20
N VAL A 113 -11.91 11.07 0.33
CA VAL A 113 -12.23 9.67 0.01
C VAL A 113 -12.95 8.95 1.15
N ILE A 114 -13.55 9.72 2.07
CA ILE A 114 -14.40 9.18 3.12
C ILE A 114 -15.85 9.53 2.80
N THR A 115 -16.71 8.52 2.77
CA THR A 115 -18.15 8.69 2.57
C THR A 115 -18.81 9.31 3.83
N PRO A 116 -20.00 9.91 3.73
CA PRO A 116 -20.71 10.48 4.90
C PRO A 116 -20.98 9.48 6.01
N ASP A 117 -21.09 8.19 5.69
CA ASP A 117 -21.27 7.10 6.67
C ASP A 117 -19.93 6.53 7.21
N GLY A 118 -18.81 7.18 6.87
CA GLY A 118 -17.49 6.87 7.45
C GLY A 118 -16.74 5.70 6.79
N LYS A 119 -17.12 5.31 5.58
CA LYS A 119 -16.43 4.28 4.79
C LYS A 119 -15.47 4.89 3.77
N LEU A 120 -14.54 4.09 3.26
CA LEU A 120 -13.74 4.51 2.11
C LEU A 120 -14.60 4.51 0.84
N ASP A 121 -14.58 5.63 0.12
CA ASP A 121 -15.16 5.76 -1.21
C ASP A 121 -14.18 5.18 -2.25
N VAL A 122 -14.26 3.87 -2.43
CA VAL A 122 -13.37 3.12 -3.32
C VAL A 122 -13.56 3.54 -4.78
N LEU A 123 -14.78 3.89 -5.18
CA LEU A 123 -15.06 4.34 -6.55
C LEU A 123 -14.44 5.71 -6.82
N LYS A 124 -14.51 6.63 -5.87
CA LYS A 124 -13.85 7.93 -5.97
C LYS A 124 -12.33 7.81 -5.91
N MET A 125 -11.81 6.94 -5.08
CA MET A 125 -10.38 6.71 -4.90
C MET A 125 -9.73 6.04 -6.12
N ARG A 126 -10.46 5.20 -6.86
CA ARG A 126 -9.99 4.48 -8.05
C ARG A 126 -8.63 3.79 -7.85
N PRO A 127 -8.48 2.88 -6.86
CA PRO A 127 -7.21 2.23 -6.61
C PRO A 127 -6.72 1.46 -7.83
N LEU A 128 -5.43 1.59 -8.11
CA LEU A 128 -4.77 0.94 -9.23
C LEU A 128 -4.39 -0.49 -8.85
N ALA A 129 -4.74 -1.45 -9.68
CA ALA A 129 -4.33 -2.84 -9.52
C ALA A 129 -3.57 -3.33 -10.76
N ARG A 130 -2.43 -3.98 -10.54
CA ARG A 130 -1.67 -4.63 -11.60
C ARG A 130 -2.26 -6.01 -11.87
N LEU A 131 -2.48 -6.30 -13.14
CA LEU A 131 -2.83 -7.61 -13.68
C LEU A 131 -1.57 -8.34 -14.17
N GLY A 132 -1.75 -9.29 -15.08
CA GLY A 132 -0.62 -9.94 -15.74
C GLY A 132 0.03 -9.06 -16.81
N TYR A 133 1.27 -9.38 -17.18
CA TYR A 133 2.05 -8.69 -18.22
C TYR A 133 2.24 -7.19 -17.92
N PHE A 134 1.70 -6.33 -18.78
CA PHE A 134 1.76 -4.86 -18.66
C PHE A 134 0.38 -4.24 -18.39
N ASP A 135 -0.62 -5.06 -18.10
CA ASP A 135 -1.99 -4.62 -17.93
C ASP A 135 -2.23 -4.15 -16.48
N TYR A 136 -3.04 -3.13 -16.36
CA TYR A 136 -3.52 -2.59 -15.10
C TYR A 136 -5.04 -2.39 -15.18
N THR A 137 -5.68 -2.36 -14.04
CA THR A 137 -7.09 -2.01 -13.91
C THR A 137 -7.29 -1.08 -12.72
N THR A 138 -8.46 -0.49 -12.64
CA THR A 138 -8.92 0.28 -11.49
C THR A 138 -10.31 -0.18 -11.08
N VAL A 139 -10.74 0.16 -9.87
CA VAL A 139 -12.10 -0.20 -9.41
C VAL A 139 -13.09 0.79 -9.99
N GLU A 140 -13.98 0.31 -10.86
CA GLU A 140 -15.04 1.09 -11.52
C GLU A 140 -16.44 0.71 -11.06
N SER A 141 -16.59 -0.43 -10.39
CA SER A 141 -17.84 -0.89 -9.80
C SER A 141 -17.58 -1.69 -8.55
N ILE A 142 -18.53 -1.68 -7.63
CA ILE A 142 -18.52 -2.50 -6.42
C ILE A 142 -19.83 -3.26 -6.30
N PHE A 143 -19.78 -4.43 -5.66
CA PHE A 143 -20.97 -5.19 -5.29
C PHE A 143 -20.81 -5.72 -3.87
N THR A 144 -21.94 -5.89 -3.19
CA THR A 144 -21.96 -6.40 -1.82
C THR A 144 -22.29 -7.87 -1.80
N MET A 145 -21.49 -8.65 -1.07
CA MET A 145 -21.79 -10.05 -0.79
C MET A 145 -22.01 -10.21 0.70
N ALA A 146 -23.21 -10.60 1.11
CA ALA A 146 -23.46 -10.99 2.48
C ALA A 146 -22.84 -12.37 2.76
N PRO A 147 -22.24 -12.61 3.96
CA PRO A 147 -21.81 -13.94 4.34
C PRO A 147 -22.97 -14.93 4.25
N GLY A 148 -22.75 -16.11 3.67
CA GLY A 148 -23.74 -17.18 3.64
C GLY A 148 -24.03 -17.69 5.05
N GLY A 149 -25.30 -17.99 5.36
CA GLY A 149 -25.74 -18.50 6.65
C GLY A 149 -27.02 -17.83 7.14
N PRO A 150 -27.58 -18.27 8.27
CA PRO A 150 -28.73 -17.57 8.88
C PRO A 150 -28.35 -16.13 9.13
N PRO A 151 -29.30 -15.17 8.99
CA PRO A 151 -29.01 -13.74 9.11
C PRO A 151 -28.37 -13.51 10.48
N LEU A 152 -27.06 -13.39 10.50
CA LEU A 152 -26.37 -12.77 11.60
C LEU A 152 -26.95 -11.37 11.68
N GLN A 153 -27.76 -11.11 12.72
CA GLN A 153 -28.18 -9.75 13.04
C GLN A 153 -26.96 -8.88 12.87
N ALA A 154 -27.07 -7.88 12.00
CA ALA A 154 -25.99 -7.08 11.46
C ALA A 154 -24.93 -6.69 12.51
N ARG A 155 -24.07 -7.61 12.85
CA ARG A 155 -22.79 -7.30 13.44
C ARG A 155 -21.93 -6.85 12.26
N GLN A 156 -21.90 -5.56 12.05
CA GLN A 156 -20.80 -4.91 11.31
C GLN A 156 -19.49 -5.15 12.08
N THR A 157 -19.09 -6.38 12.13
CA THR A 157 -17.75 -6.76 12.54
C THR A 157 -16.97 -6.99 11.25
N GLY A 158 -16.57 -5.89 10.61
CA GLY A 158 -15.45 -5.93 9.71
C GLY A 158 -14.20 -6.37 10.48
N LEU A 159 -13.07 -6.52 9.80
CA LEU A 159 -11.73 -6.74 10.36
C LEU A 159 -11.31 -5.68 11.40
N GLU A 160 -12.12 -4.70 11.67
CA GLU A 160 -11.87 -3.45 12.37
C GLU A 160 -12.28 -3.44 13.85
N GLY A 161 -12.54 -4.58 14.45
CA GLY A 161 -12.78 -4.66 15.89
C GLY A 161 -14.17 -4.21 16.35
N ARG A 162 -14.41 -4.30 17.65
CA ARG A 162 -15.70 -3.98 18.28
C ARG A 162 -16.01 -2.47 18.17
N PRO A 163 -17.27 -2.08 17.87
CA PRO A 163 -17.67 -0.68 17.89
C PRO A 163 -17.35 -0.09 19.29
N ARG A 164 -16.72 1.07 19.33
CA ARG A 164 -16.50 1.82 20.56
C ARG A 164 -17.88 2.08 21.19
N ARG A 165 -18.11 1.63 22.42
CA ARG A 165 -19.26 2.07 23.19
C ARG A 165 -19.16 3.59 23.32
N ARG A 166 -20.14 4.32 22.82
CA ARG A 166 -20.31 5.73 23.16
C ARG A 166 -20.48 5.74 24.69
N SER A 167 -19.50 6.30 25.41
CA SER A 167 -19.69 6.68 26.80
C SER A 167 -20.80 7.72 26.81
N GLY A 168 -21.95 7.34 27.34
CA GLY A 168 -23.02 8.28 27.62
C GLY A 168 -22.47 9.35 28.56
N VAL A 169 -22.53 10.59 28.11
CA VAL A 169 -22.37 11.74 28.97
C VAL A 169 -23.73 11.90 29.64
N CYS A 170 -23.78 11.71 30.97
CA CYS A 170 -24.85 12.28 31.81
C CYS A 170 -24.70 13.79 31.87
#